data_dbd5ce862598fe8ad938a41a858936cd
#
_entry.id   dbd5ce862598fe8ad938a41a858936cd
#
_cell.length_a   1.000
_cell.length_b   1.000
_cell.length_c   1.000
_cell.angle_alpha   90.00
_cell.angle_beta   90.00
_cell.angle_gamma   90.00
#
_symmetry.space_group_name_H-M   'P 1'
#
loop_
_entity.id
_entity.type
_entity.pdbx_description
1 polymer ?
#
loop_
_entity_poly.entity_id
_entity_poly.type
_entity_poly.pdbx_seq_one_letter_code
_entity_poly.pdbx_strand_id
1 'polypeptide(L)'
;KTGFAHFFEHMSFNDSENVPLGANRKLISELGGTRNGGTWDDGTMYYEVVPKDAFEKLLWIDSDRLGFMINTVTEDALEREKQVVKNEKRQRVDNQPYGHTEAIIRKALYPKGHPYSWTVIGELEDLQAATLDDVKEFYDKFYGPSNATLVIAGDIDISQTKELVEKWFGEIKPSQENIADPNLSR
;
A
#
# COMPACT_ATOMS: atom_id res chain seq x y z
N LYS A 1 -5.40 -7.06 -13.03
CA LYS A 1 -4.44 -8.04 -12.45
C LYS A 1 -4.82 -8.29 -11.01
N THR A 2 -4.90 -9.54 -10.59
CA THR A 2 -5.24 -9.92 -9.21
C THR A 2 -4.04 -9.68 -8.27
N GLY A 3 -4.29 -9.42 -6.98
CA GLY A 3 -3.24 -9.23 -5.98
C GLY A 3 -2.47 -7.91 -6.06
N PHE A 4 -2.86 -6.99 -6.95
CA PHE A 4 -2.04 -5.83 -7.26
C PHE A 4 -2.01 -4.80 -6.10
N ALA A 5 -3.11 -4.65 -5.37
CA ALA A 5 -3.16 -3.77 -4.20
C ALA A 5 -2.21 -4.24 -3.08
N HIS A 6 -2.18 -5.54 -2.80
CA HIS A 6 -1.25 -6.13 -1.84
C HIS A 6 0.20 -6.01 -2.31
N PHE A 7 0.46 -6.27 -3.58
CA PHE A 7 1.79 -6.07 -4.15
C PHE A 7 2.24 -4.62 -4.03
N PHE A 8 1.34 -3.66 -4.27
CA PHE A 8 1.63 -2.24 -4.12
C PHE A 8 1.88 -1.85 -2.65
N GLU A 9 1.21 -2.49 -1.69
CA GLU A 9 1.52 -2.34 -0.27
C GLU A 9 3.00 -2.66 0.00
N HIS A 10 3.50 -3.80 -0.50
CA HIS A 10 4.91 -4.17 -0.37
C HIS A 10 5.84 -3.11 -0.98
N MET A 11 5.53 -2.62 -2.18
CA MET A 11 6.30 -1.55 -2.81
C MET A 11 6.37 -0.29 -1.95
N SER A 12 5.28 0.04 -1.26
CA SER A 12 5.16 1.25 -0.42
C SER A 12 6.03 1.24 0.83
N PHE A 13 6.59 0.11 1.23
CA PHE A 13 7.54 0.00 2.34
C PHE A 13 9.01 0.16 1.92
N ASN A 14 9.28 0.32 0.65
CA ASN A 14 10.62 0.53 0.11
C ASN A 14 11.08 1.99 0.27
N ASP A 15 11.81 2.49 -0.71
CA ASP A 15 12.23 3.87 -0.78
C ASP A 15 11.13 4.80 -1.33
N SER A 16 11.33 6.08 -1.11
CA SER A 16 10.64 7.16 -1.78
C SER A 16 11.64 8.25 -2.13
N GLU A 17 11.23 9.30 -2.81
CA GLU A 17 12.17 10.26 -3.43
C GLU A 17 13.19 10.85 -2.44
N ASN A 18 12.75 11.18 -1.23
CA ASN A 18 13.61 11.77 -0.19
C ASN A 18 13.95 10.81 0.95
N VAL A 19 13.42 9.57 0.93
CA VAL A 19 13.67 8.55 1.94
C VAL A 19 14.30 7.32 1.27
N PRO A 20 15.63 7.17 1.35
CA PRO A 20 16.35 6.11 0.63
C PRO A 20 16.00 4.70 1.13
N LEU A 21 16.25 3.70 0.29
CA LEU A 21 15.95 2.29 0.54
C LEU A 21 16.48 1.82 1.90
N GLY A 22 15.60 1.20 2.65
CA GLY A 22 15.90 0.73 4.02
C GLY A 22 15.88 1.83 5.09
N ALA A 23 16.01 3.11 4.71
CA ALA A 23 15.97 4.22 5.66
C ALA A 23 14.58 4.37 6.29
N ASN A 24 13.52 4.14 5.55
CA ASN A 24 12.17 4.27 6.04
C ASN A 24 11.91 3.40 7.29
N ARG A 25 12.20 2.10 7.20
CA ARG A 25 12.06 1.17 8.34
C ARG A 25 13.01 1.53 9.48
N LYS A 26 14.26 1.86 9.14
CA LYS A 26 15.29 2.24 10.10
C LYS A 26 14.92 3.53 10.83
N LEU A 27 14.48 4.56 10.13
CA LEU A 27 14.10 5.85 10.72
C LEU A 27 12.95 5.68 11.73
N ILE A 28 11.90 4.95 11.41
CA ILE A 28 10.81 4.72 12.35
C ILE A 28 11.29 4.00 13.61
N SER A 29 12.14 2.98 13.48
CA SER A 29 12.71 2.27 14.63
C SER A 29 13.64 3.16 15.45
N GLU A 30 14.48 3.98 14.83
CA GLU A 30 15.37 4.93 15.49
C GLU A 30 14.61 6.04 16.24
N LEU A 31 13.41 6.38 15.76
CA LEU A 31 12.50 7.29 16.45
C LEU A 31 11.76 6.63 17.65
N GLY A 32 12.03 5.34 17.91
CA GLY A 32 11.34 4.59 18.97
C GLY A 32 9.92 4.16 18.57
N GLY A 33 9.62 4.14 17.30
CA GLY A 33 8.32 3.83 16.75
C GLY A 33 8.19 2.43 16.19
N THR A 34 6.98 2.13 15.74
CA THR A 34 6.63 0.92 15.00
C THR A 34 5.86 1.29 13.74
N ARG A 35 5.92 0.42 12.74
CA ARG A 35 5.27 0.59 11.45
C ARG A 35 4.76 -0.73 10.92
N ASN A 36 3.58 -0.71 10.32
CA ASN A 36 3.02 -1.85 9.60
C ASN A 36 1.98 -1.40 8.56
N GLY A 37 1.47 -2.35 7.79
CA GLY A 37 0.38 -2.19 6.85
C GLY A 37 -0.43 -3.45 6.71
N GLY A 38 -1.53 -3.35 6.01
CA GLY A 38 -2.38 -4.48 5.68
C GLY A 38 -3.34 -4.14 4.54
N THR A 39 -3.52 -5.10 3.65
CA THR A 39 -4.47 -5.00 2.52
C THR A 39 -5.61 -5.99 2.71
N TRP A 40 -6.83 -5.53 2.44
CA TRP A 40 -8.04 -6.34 2.38
C TRP A 40 -8.77 -6.10 1.06
N ASP A 41 -9.96 -6.65 0.90
CA ASP A 41 -10.68 -6.62 -0.39
C ASP A 41 -10.95 -5.20 -0.91
N ASP A 42 -11.23 -4.24 -0.02
CA ASP A 42 -11.67 -2.89 -0.37
C ASP A 42 -10.65 -1.79 -0.06
N GLY A 43 -9.48 -2.12 0.47
CA GLY A 43 -8.50 -1.10 0.80
C GLY A 43 -7.18 -1.61 1.32
N THR A 44 -6.27 -0.64 1.50
CA THR A 44 -4.97 -0.84 2.15
C THR A 44 -4.82 0.20 3.24
N MET A 45 -4.38 -0.21 4.41
CA MET A 45 -4.09 0.68 5.54
C MET A 45 -2.59 0.61 5.86
N TYR A 46 -1.99 1.76 6.01
CA TYR A 46 -0.65 1.94 6.55
C TYR A 46 -0.78 2.61 7.90
N TYR A 47 -0.05 2.18 8.89
CA TYR A 47 -0.09 2.78 10.21
C TYR A 47 1.26 2.76 10.89
N GLU A 48 1.52 3.82 11.59
CA GLU A 48 2.73 4.06 12.35
C GLU A 48 2.38 4.59 13.74
N VAL A 49 3.21 4.21 14.70
CA VAL A 49 3.14 4.75 16.07
C VAL A 49 4.53 5.25 16.43
N VAL A 50 4.64 6.50 16.80
CA VAL A 50 5.90 7.13 17.21
C VAL A 50 5.69 7.95 18.47
N PRO A 51 6.75 8.22 19.26
CA PRO A 51 6.71 9.22 20.31
C PRO A 51 6.32 10.60 19.75
N LYS A 52 5.66 11.41 20.59
CA LYS A 52 5.18 12.75 20.21
C LYS A 52 6.24 13.62 19.55
N ASP A 53 7.46 13.58 20.05
CA ASP A 53 8.58 14.39 19.54
C ASP A 53 9.00 14.01 18.10
N ALA A 54 8.60 12.84 17.64
CA ALA A 54 8.87 12.36 16.27
C ALA A 54 7.72 12.62 15.30
N PHE A 55 6.61 13.22 15.74
CA PHE A 55 5.38 13.34 14.97
C PHE A 55 5.57 14.06 13.64
N GLU A 56 6.20 15.22 13.61
CA GLU A 56 6.42 15.95 12.35
C GLU A 56 7.29 15.16 11.37
N LYS A 57 8.32 14.48 11.88
CA LYS A 57 9.18 13.64 11.02
C LYS A 57 8.42 12.45 10.43
N LEU A 58 7.47 11.88 11.19
CA LEU A 58 6.59 10.85 10.68
C LEU A 58 5.69 11.37 9.56
N LEU A 59 5.07 12.54 9.73
CA LEU A 59 4.25 13.16 8.68
C LEU A 59 5.05 13.40 7.40
N TRP A 60 6.31 13.84 7.51
CA TRP A 60 7.20 13.99 6.37
C TRP A 60 7.46 12.64 5.68
N ILE A 61 7.78 11.59 6.40
CA ILE A 61 8.03 10.26 5.83
C ILE A 61 6.80 9.74 5.10
N ASP A 62 5.62 9.89 5.69
CA ASP A 62 4.37 9.40 5.11
C ASP A 62 3.92 10.23 3.90
N SER A 63 4.12 11.54 3.92
CA SER A 63 3.84 12.40 2.78
C SER A 63 4.75 12.08 1.60
N ASP A 64 6.03 11.82 1.85
CA ASP A 64 6.99 11.44 0.82
C ASP A 64 6.63 10.08 0.20
N ARG A 65 6.22 9.12 1.02
CA ARG A 65 5.69 7.84 0.53
C ARG A 65 4.44 8.02 -0.33
N LEU A 66 3.45 8.78 0.15
CA LEU A 66 2.19 8.95 -0.58
C LEU A 66 2.39 9.72 -1.89
N GLY A 67 3.18 10.79 -1.88
CA GLY A 67 3.30 11.71 -3.01
C GLY A 67 4.41 11.39 -3.99
N PHE A 68 5.49 10.74 -3.56
CA PHE A 68 6.74 10.71 -4.32
C PHE A 68 7.40 9.32 -4.42
N MET A 69 6.84 8.28 -3.79
CA MET A 69 7.36 6.92 -3.89
C MET A 69 7.47 6.44 -5.35
N ILE A 70 6.50 6.80 -6.18
CA ILE A 70 6.44 6.36 -7.58
C ILE A 70 7.68 6.78 -8.39
N ASN A 71 8.34 7.87 -8.00
CA ASN A 71 9.52 8.39 -8.68
C ASN A 71 10.77 7.51 -8.49
N THR A 72 10.75 6.62 -7.51
CA THR A 72 11.89 5.74 -7.17
C THR A 72 11.67 4.28 -7.61
N VAL A 73 10.51 3.94 -8.12
CA VAL A 73 10.20 2.58 -8.55
C VAL A 73 10.99 2.24 -9.82
N THR A 74 11.85 1.22 -9.72
CA THR A 74 12.68 0.70 -10.81
C THR A 74 12.32 -0.75 -11.13
N GLU A 75 12.77 -1.25 -12.29
CA GLU A 75 12.61 -2.68 -12.65
C GLU A 75 13.23 -3.60 -11.59
N ASP A 76 14.41 -3.25 -11.06
CA ASP A 76 15.07 -4.04 -10.03
C ASP A 76 14.27 -4.07 -8.73
N ALA A 77 13.65 -2.94 -8.33
CA ALA A 77 12.78 -2.89 -7.17
C ALA A 77 11.51 -3.73 -7.39
N LEU A 78 10.91 -3.62 -8.58
CA LEU A 78 9.76 -4.39 -8.99
C LEU A 78 10.04 -5.90 -8.91
N GLU A 79 11.12 -6.36 -9.55
CA GLU A 79 11.48 -7.79 -9.56
C GLU A 79 11.81 -8.32 -8.16
N ARG A 80 12.46 -7.52 -7.33
CA ARG A 80 12.75 -7.86 -5.93
C ARG A 80 11.47 -8.09 -5.13
N GLU A 81 10.52 -7.17 -5.23
CA GLU A 81 9.25 -7.31 -4.50
C GLU A 81 8.36 -8.43 -5.05
N LYS A 82 8.39 -8.72 -6.34
CA LYS A 82 7.75 -9.92 -6.89
C LYS A 82 8.25 -11.20 -6.20
N GLN A 83 9.56 -11.31 -5.94
CA GLN A 83 10.11 -12.47 -5.24
C GLN A 83 9.66 -12.52 -3.76
N VAL A 84 9.55 -11.38 -3.09
CA VAL A 84 9.06 -11.29 -1.71
C VAL A 84 7.62 -11.82 -1.63
N VAL A 85 6.70 -11.28 -2.44
CA VAL A 85 5.29 -11.70 -2.45
C VAL A 85 5.13 -13.15 -2.88
N LYS A 86 5.93 -13.62 -3.84
CA LYS A 86 5.96 -15.03 -4.25
C LYS A 86 6.34 -15.96 -3.09
N ASN A 87 7.35 -15.57 -2.31
CA ASN A 87 7.76 -16.34 -1.14
C ASN A 87 6.69 -16.31 -0.04
N GLU A 88 6.05 -15.16 0.16
CA GLU A 88 4.94 -15.04 1.11
C GLU A 88 3.77 -15.96 0.73
N LYS A 89 3.37 -15.97 -0.54
CA LYS A 89 2.30 -16.86 -1.02
C LYS A 89 2.65 -18.33 -0.76
N ARG A 90 3.89 -18.73 -1.04
CA ARG A 90 4.35 -20.09 -0.75
C ARG A 90 4.24 -20.43 0.75
N GLN A 91 4.66 -19.50 1.62
CA GLN A 91 4.65 -19.73 3.06
C GLN A 91 3.25 -19.71 3.67
N ARG A 92 2.41 -18.77 3.24
CA ARG A 92 1.09 -18.54 3.85
C ARG A 92 -0.06 -19.28 3.18
N VAL A 93 0.13 -19.72 1.93
CA VAL A 93 -0.92 -20.39 1.15
C VAL A 93 -0.48 -21.77 0.71
N ASP A 94 0.52 -21.87 -0.18
CA ASP A 94 0.81 -23.11 -0.88
C ASP A 94 1.33 -24.22 0.05
N ASN A 95 2.12 -23.86 1.07
CA ASN A 95 2.70 -24.79 2.05
C ASN A 95 1.83 -24.98 3.31
N GLN A 96 0.64 -24.37 3.37
CA GLN A 96 -0.24 -24.50 4.52
C GLN A 96 -1.31 -25.57 4.30
N PRO A 97 -1.64 -26.37 5.34
CA PRO A 97 -2.83 -27.20 5.29
C PRO A 97 -4.07 -26.33 5.00
N TYR A 98 -4.88 -26.75 4.03
CA TYR A 98 -6.07 -26.02 3.59
C TYR A 98 -5.81 -24.61 3.03
N GLY A 99 -4.58 -24.26 2.67
CA GLY A 99 -4.19 -22.93 2.23
C GLY A 99 -4.97 -22.39 1.01
N HIS A 100 -5.45 -23.27 0.13
CA HIS A 100 -6.24 -22.89 -1.05
C HIS A 100 -7.76 -22.78 -0.81
N THR A 101 -8.24 -23.09 0.40
CA THR A 101 -9.68 -23.12 0.70
C THR A 101 -10.36 -21.79 0.39
N GLU A 102 -9.75 -20.68 0.80
CA GLU A 102 -10.31 -19.34 0.55
C GLU A 102 -10.47 -19.06 -0.96
N ALA A 103 -9.45 -19.34 -1.76
CA ALA A 103 -9.49 -19.13 -3.21
C ALA A 103 -10.60 -19.97 -3.88
N ILE A 104 -10.78 -21.22 -3.44
CA ILE A 104 -11.83 -22.12 -3.95
C ILE A 104 -13.22 -21.58 -3.60
N ILE A 105 -13.43 -21.17 -2.33
CA ILE A 105 -14.70 -20.62 -1.87
C ILE A 105 -15.05 -19.33 -2.62
N ARG A 106 -14.11 -18.40 -2.75
CA ARG A 106 -14.32 -17.13 -3.46
C ARG A 106 -14.71 -17.38 -4.93
N LYS A 107 -13.98 -18.25 -5.64
CA LYS A 107 -14.31 -18.62 -7.03
C LYS A 107 -15.66 -19.30 -7.18
N ALA A 108 -16.15 -19.98 -6.15
CA ALA A 108 -17.47 -20.62 -6.17
C ALA A 108 -18.62 -19.65 -5.84
N LEU A 109 -18.36 -18.64 -5.00
CA LEU A 109 -19.39 -17.69 -4.55
C LEU A 109 -19.57 -16.50 -5.49
N TYR A 110 -18.50 -16.03 -6.12
CA TYR A 110 -18.52 -14.82 -6.94
C TYR A 110 -18.40 -15.14 -8.43
N PRO A 111 -19.10 -14.38 -9.30
CA PRO A 111 -18.96 -14.53 -10.75
C PRO A 111 -17.52 -14.31 -11.21
N LYS A 112 -17.14 -14.96 -12.32
CA LYS A 112 -15.84 -14.74 -12.94
C LYS A 112 -15.65 -13.26 -13.30
N GLY A 113 -14.54 -12.70 -12.84
CA GLY A 113 -14.21 -11.28 -13.05
C GLY A 113 -14.70 -10.33 -11.95
N HIS A 114 -15.51 -10.82 -11.01
CA HIS A 114 -15.85 -10.04 -9.82
C HIS A 114 -14.61 -9.84 -8.94
N PRO A 115 -14.32 -8.62 -8.40
CA PRO A 115 -13.14 -8.36 -7.58
C PRO A 115 -12.98 -9.30 -6.39
N TYR A 116 -14.07 -9.80 -5.82
CA TYR A 116 -14.01 -10.73 -4.69
C TYR A 116 -13.87 -12.21 -5.10
N SER A 117 -13.79 -12.52 -6.40
CA SER A 117 -13.59 -13.89 -6.86
C SER A 117 -12.15 -14.40 -6.72
N TRP A 118 -11.21 -13.53 -6.37
CA TRP A 118 -9.82 -13.88 -6.07
C TRP A 118 -9.42 -13.45 -4.65
N THR A 119 -8.32 -13.98 -4.15
CA THR A 119 -7.77 -13.60 -2.83
C THR A 119 -6.94 -12.32 -2.93
N VAL A 120 -6.73 -11.65 -1.80
CA VAL A 120 -5.94 -10.42 -1.70
C VAL A 120 -4.51 -10.62 -2.23
N ILE A 121 -3.89 -11.77 -1.97
CA ILE A 121 -2.54 -12.07 -2.49
C ILE A 121 -2.53 -12.34 -3.99
N GLY A 122 -3.65 -12.72 -4.58
CA GLY A 122 -3.83 -12.92 -6.01
C GLY A 122 -3.15 -14.15 -6.60
N GLU A 123 -3.09 -14.19 -7.93
CA GLU A 123 -2.47 -15.27 -8.70
C GLU A 123 -1.02 -14.89 -9.08
N LEU A 124 -0.11 -15.87 -9.02
CA LEU A 124 1.32 -15.63 -9.31
C LEU A 124 1.58 -15.19 -10.75
N GLU A 125 0.77 -15.67 -11.68
CA GLU A 125 0.85 -15.32 -13.11
C GLU A 125 0.62 -13.82 -13.32
N ASP A 126 -0.37 -13.25 -12.63
CA ASP A 126 -0.67 -11.82 -12.67
C ASP A 126 0.47 -10.99 -12.07
N LEU A 127 1.04 -11.46 -10.97
CA LEU A 127 2.19 -10.82 -10.34
C LEU A 127 3.43 -10.86 -11.24
N GLN A 128 3.71 -12.00 -11.87
CA GLN A 128 4.86 -12.14 -12.77
C GLN A 128 4.73 -11.27 -14.03
N ALA A 129 3.49 -11.10 -14.52
CA ALA A 129 3.19 -10.25 -15.67
C ALA A 129 3.07 -8.75 -15.33
N ALA A 130 3.29 -8.35 -14.08
CA ALA A 130 3.28 -6.94 -13.68
C ALA A 130 4.48 -6.20 -14.26
N THR A 131 4.23 -4.99 -14.77
CA THR A 131 5.23 -4.09 -15.36
C THR A 131 5.32 -2.79 -14.59
N LEU A 132 6.35 -1.99 -14.85
CA LEU A 132 6.44 -0.63 -14.27
C LEU A 132 5.25 0.25 -14.67
N ASP A 133 4.77 0.11 -15.90
CA ASP A 133 3.61 0.88 -16.37
C ASP A 133 2.35 0.52 -15.60
N ASP A 134 2.15 -0.76 -15.28
CA ASP A 134 1.04 -1.18 -14.40
C ASP A 134 1.14 -0.58 -13.00
N VAL A 135 2.36 -0.48 -12.44
CA VAL A 135 2.60 0.13 -11.13
C VAL A 135 2.28 1.61 -11.15
N LYS A 136 2.71 2.33 -12.18
CA LYS A 136 2.43 3.75 -12.37
C LYS A 136 0.94 4.01 -12.57
N GLU A 137 0.28 3.23 -13.43
CA GLU A 137 -1.17 3.34 -13.66
C GLU A 137 -1.96 3.11 -12.36
N PHE A 138 -1.56 2.12 -11.57
CA PHE A 138 -2.20 1.82 -10.28
C PHE A 138 -2.01 2.97 -9.28
N TYR A 139 -0.79 3.51 -9.20
CA TYR A 139 -0.51 4.67 -8.35
C TYR A 139 -1.35 5.88 -8.75
N ASP A 140 -1.30 6.27 -10.02
CA ASP A 140 -2.02 7.44 -10.54
C ASP A 140 -3.53 7.34 -10.31
N LYS A 141 -4.06 6.12 -10.35
CA LYS A 141 -5.47 5.86 -10.17
C LYS A 141 -5.90 5.85 -8.71
N PHE A 142 -5.12 5.22 -7.82
CA PHE A 142 -5.58 4.89 -6.48
C PHE A 142 -4.85 5.64 -5.35
N TYR A 143 -3.62 6.11 -5.60
CA TYR A 143 -2.77 6.72 -4.58
C TYR A 143 -2.70 8.23 -4.75
N GLY A 144 -3.54 8.92 -4.02
CA GLY A 144 -3.57 10.37 -3.94
C GLY A 144 -4.56 10.84 -2.89
N PRO A 145 -4.51 12.13 -2.49
CA PRO A 145 -5.36 12.67 -1.43
C PRO A 145 -6.87 12.50 -1.67
N SER A 146 -7.31 12.44 -2.93
CA SER A 146 -8.72 12.24 -3.28
C SER A 146 -9.25 10.85 -2.94
N ASN A 147 -8.37 9.86 -2.77
CA ASN A 147 -8.71 8.47 -2.43
C ASN A 147 -8.02 8.00 -1.15
N ALA A 148 -7.54 8.91 -0.32
CA ALA A 148 -6.88 8.60 0.93
C ALA A 148 -7.58 9.26 2.12
N THR A 149 -7.58 8.59 3.26
CA THR A 149 -8.01 9.15 4.53
C THR A 149 -6.83 9.13 5.49
N LEU A 150 -6.38 10.31 5.91
CA LEU A 150 -5.36 10.45 6.94
C LEU A 150 -6.03 10.56 8.32
N VAL A 151 -5.69 9.64 9.21
CA VAL A 151 -6.16 9.66 10.60
C VAL A 151 -4.97 9.85 11.53
N ILE A 152 -5.03 10.86 12.37
CA ILE A 152 -3.99 11.17 13.35
C ILE A 152 -4.63 11.12 14.74
N ALA A 153 -4.05 10.32 15.64
CA ALA A 153 -4.53 10.16 17.00
C ALA A 153 -3.36 10.15 17.99
N GLY A 154 -3.52 10.82 19.12
CA GLY A 154 -2.52 10.87 20.17
C GLY A 154 -2.59 12.17 20.99
N ASP A 155 -1.50 12.47 21.70
CA ASP A 155 -1.32 13.73 22.42
C ASP A 155 -0.89 14.83 21.43
N ILE A 156 -1.87 15.40 20.73
CA ILE A 156 -1.68 16.38 19.65
C ILE A 156 -2.47 17.66 19.91
N ASP A 157 -1.98 18.78 19.39
CA ASP A 157 -2.75 20.02 19.20
C ASP A 157 -3.37 20.02 17.80
N ILE A 158 -4.67 20.25 17.71
CA ILE A 158 -5.42 20.17 16.45
C ILE A 158 -4.98 21.27 15.46
N SER A 159 -4.75 22.49 15.93
CA SER A 159 -4.38 23.59 15.05
C SER A 159 -2.98 23.38 14.46
N GLN A 160 -2.02 23.05 15.32
CA GLN A 160 -0.67 22.71 14.89
C GLN A 160 -0.64 21.51 13.96
N THR A 161 -1.45 20.47 14.27
CA THR A 161 -1.54 19.28 13.41
C THR A 161 -2.02 19.62 11.99
N LYS A 162 -3.03 20.49 11.86
CA LYS A 162 -3.52 20.95 10.55
C LYS A 162 -2.46 21.71 9.76
N GLU A 163 -1.70 22.58 10.40
CA GLU A 163 -0.59 23.29 9.77
C GLU A 163 0.50 22.36 9.28
N LEU A 164 0.85 21.34 10.06
CA LEU A 164 1.83 20.33 9.68
C LEU A 164 1.33 19.43 8.53
N VAL A 165 0.06 19.05 8.55
CA VAL A 165 -0.54 18.30 7.45
C VAL A 165 -0.53 19.11 6.16
N GLU A 166 -0.95 20.38 6.20
CA GLU A 166 -0.89 21.27 5.05
C GLU A 166 0.55 21.44 4.54
N LYS A 167 1.51 21.60 5.44
CA LYS A 167 2.94 21.73 5.12
C LYS A 167 3.47 20.54 4.32
N TRP A 168 3.15 19.31 4.74
CA TRP A 168 3.76 18.10 4.21
C TRP A 168 2.92 17.41 3.13
N PHE A 169 1.59 17.50 3.19
CA PHE A 169 0.69 16.83 2.24
C PHE A 169 0.05 17.79 1.23
N GLY A 170 0.10 19.12 1.47
CA GLY A 170 -0.63 20.11 0.68
C GLY A 170 -0.21 20.19 -0.78
N GLU A 171 1.03 19.83 -1.11
CA GLU A 171 1.53 19.83 -2.50
C GLU A 171 1.22 18.54 -3.28
N ILE A 172 0.77 17.48 -2.60
CA ILE A 172 0.52 16.20 -3.24
C ILE A 172 -0.69 16.33 -4.17
N LYS A 173 -0.49 15.96 -5.43
CA LYS A 173 -1.55 16.02 -6.44
C LYS A 173 -2.63 14.98 -6.15
N PRO A 174 -3.92 15.32 -6.36
CA PRO A 174 -4.99 14.33 -6.24
C PRO A 174 -4.81 13.20 -7.26
N SER A 175 -5.23 11.98 -6.89
CA SER A 175 -5.38 10.89 -7.83
C SER A 175 -6.47 11.20 -8.86
N GLN A 176 -6.54 10.42 -9.94
CA GLN A 176 -7.59 10.61 -10.96
C GLN A 176 -8.97 10.52 -10.29
N GLU A 177 -9.81 11.52 -10.56
CA GLU A 177 -11.18 11.57 -10.06
C GLU A 177 -12.01 10.40 -10.62
N ASN A 178 -12.93 9.88 -9.79
CA ASN A 178 -13.86 8.80 -10.09
C ASN A 178 -13.23 7.41 -10.19
N ILE A 179 -12.78 6.90 -9.05
CA ILE A 179 -12.82 5.46 -8.85
C ILE A 179 -14.32 5.11 -8.74
N ALA A 180 -14.91 4.75 -9.87
CA ALA A 180 -16.29 4.30 -9.89
C ALA A 180 -16.38 3.10 -8.94
N ASP A 181 -17.24 3.24 -7.91
CA ASP A 181 -17.69 2.09 -7.15
C ASP A 181 -18.24 1.09 -8.18
N PRO A 182 -17.63 -0.06 -8.40
CA PRO A 182 -18.11 -0.99 -9.37
C PRO A 182 -19.51 -1.39 -8.87
N ASN A 183 -20.56 -0.99 -9.59
CA ASN A 183 -21.93 -1.36 -9.34
C ASN A 183 -22.05 -2.88 -9.60
N LEU A 184 -21.51 -3.65 -8.66
CA LEU A 184 -21.43 -5.09 -8.71
C LEU A 184 -22.78 -5.62 -8.21
N SER A 185 -23.73 -5.80 -9.12
CA SER A 185 -24.91 -6.60 -8.85
C SER A 185 -24.45 -8.01 -8.42
N ARG A 186 -24.88 -8.41 -7.23
CA ARG A 186 -24.75 -9.79 -6.76
C ARG A 186 -25.50 -10.76 -7.65
#